data_138f7ceb53a694f0222569f5abbef83e
#
_entry.id   138f7ceb53a694f0222569f5abbef83e
#
_cell.length_a   1.000
_cell.length_b   1.000
_cell.length_c   1.000
_cell.angle_alpha   90.00
_cell.angle_beta   90.00
_cell.angle_gamma   90.00
#
_symmetry.space_group_name_H-M   'P 1'
#
loop_
_entity.id
_entity.type
_entity.pdbx_description
1 polymer ?
#
loop_
_entity_poly.entity_id
_entity_poly.type
_entity_poly.pdbx_seq_one_letter_code
_entity_poly.pdbx_strand_id
1 'polypeptide(L)'
;MAGTLCRLACDTASVLGTDEPWVKFLSGLGTIVLTFLAGAELDPQVFKLKWKEAATVGLASFLFPFLGCAAAAHYLLGWEVMPSWLAGVAMSTTSVAVVYAVMLEFGFNVTDYGKTILAACFITDLGTVVALGLIFAPFTVKTAIFLVAGIAAIVFVPWATQGLFKRYGGRPTEFEAKFLLLCLLGMGALATWAGSEAVLPAYLIGMVLAGTVGKDHALVRRLRTLTFGLLTPFYFIRAGSFVSIPALIAAPAAFVFFLIVKVATKIVGVYPVTKLFGSPNNEAMYTTLLMSTGLTFGTISSLFGLSHGIIDKSQYSALVAAVIGSAVIPTVIANALYLPRHLLPQTEREDMAGRQQAPVTKLPHLVRRAE
;
A
#
# COMPACT_ATOMS: atom_id res chain seq x y z
N MET A 1 9.70 -3.17 9.54
CA MET A 1 11.09 -3.58 9.87
C MET A 1 11.59 -2.95 11.18
N ALA A 2 11.57 -1.61 11.35
CA ALA A 2 12.08 -0.98 12.58
C ALA A 2 11.43 -1.54 13.87
N GLY A 3 10.12 -1.66 13.95
CA GLY A 3 9.42 -2.19 15.12
C GLY A 3 9.73 -3.66 15.43
N THR A 4 9.97 -4.47 14.38
CA THR A 4 10.35 -5.89 14.53
C THR A 4 11.81 -6.02 14.95
N LEU A 5 12.71 -5.18 14.41
CA LEU A 5 14.11 -5.11 14.83
C LEU A 5 14.26 -4.56 16.25
N CYS A 6 13.43 -3.60 16.67
CA CYS A 6 13.37 -3.13 18.05
C CYS A 6 12.95 -4.23 19.03
N ARG A 7 12.05 -5.14 18.63
CA ARG A 7 11.67 -6.32 19.45
C ARG A 7 12.76 -7.38 19.54
N LEU A 8 13.63 -7.47 18.52
CA LEU A 8 14.81 -8.36 18.53
C LEU A 8 15.93 -7.85 19.44
N ALA A 9 16.11 -6.52 19.52
CA ALA A 9 17.24 -5.92 20.27
C ALA A 9 16.98 -5.77 21.76
N CYS A 10 15.71 -5.58 22.17
CA CYS A 10 15.29 -5.42 23.55
C CYS A 10 13.84 -5.85 23.65
N ASP A 11 13.31 -6.18 24.80
CA ASP A 11 11.86 -6.36 25.04
C ASP A 11 11.14 -4.99 24.99
N THR A 12 11.37 -4.24 23.90
CA THR A 12 11.17 -2.78 23.76
C THR A 12 9.75 -2.39 23.40
N ALA A 13 8.83 -3.33 23.20
CA ALA A 13 7.41 -2.97 23.06
C ALA A 13 6.92 -2.22 24.32
N SER A 14 7.40 -2.61 25.50
CA SER A 14 7.13 -1.93 26.76
C SER A 14 7.91 -0.61 26.91
N VAL A 15 9.13 -0.55 26.39
CA VAL A 15 9.98 0.67 26.46
C VAL A 15 9.51 1.75 25.47
N LEU A 16 9.04 1.37 24.28
CA LEU A 16 8.52 2.31 23.29
C LEU A 16 7.06 2.71 23.53
N GLY A 17 6.38 2.10 24.49
CA GLY A 17 5.00 2.42 24.82
C GLY A 17 4.06 2.31 23.60
N THR A 18 4.23 1.29 22.75
CA THR A 18 3.47 1.17 21.50
C THR A 18 1.96 1.00 21.71
N ASP A 19 1.57 0.68 22.96
CA ASP A 19 0.17 0.60 23.39
C ASP A 19 -0.37 1.87 24.04
N GLU A 20 0.48 2.88 24.21
CA GLU A 20 0.08 4.17 24.77
C GLU A 20 -0.96 4.88 23.87
N PRO A 21 -1.94 5.59 24.46
CA PRO A 21 -3.01 6.24 23.71
C PRO A 21 -2.52 7.21 22.63
N TRP A 22 -1.44 7.94 22.88
CA TRP A 22 -0.88 8.87 21.92
C TRP A 22 -0.21 8.19 20.72
N VAL A 23 0.43 7.02 20.93
CA VAL A 23 1.00 6.22 19.84
C VAL A 23 -0.12 5.62 18.99
N LYS A 24 -1.19 5.11 19.62
CA LYS A 24 -2.39 4.62 18.93
C LYS A 24 -3.03 5.71 18.09
N PHE A 25 -3.17 6.92 18.63
CA PHE A 25 -3.70 8.08 17.92
C PHE A 25 -2.86 8.45 16.70
N LEU A 26 -1.54 8.62 16.86
CA LEU A 26 -0.64 8.98 15.75
C LEU A 26 -0.57 7.88 14.68
N SER A 27 -0.60 6.61 15.08
CA SER A 27 -0.66 5.48 14.16
C SER A 27 -1.96 5.48 13.36
N GLY A 28 -3.11 5.69 14.01
CA GLY A 28 -4.42 5.78 13.36
C GLY A 28 -4.51 6.97 12.41
N LEU A 29 -4.04 8.14 12.84
CA LEU A 29 -3.96 9.33 11.99
C LEU A 29 -3.05 9.07 10.78
N GLY A 30 -1.92 8.40 11.00
CA GLY A 30 -0.99 8.00 9.94
C GLY A 30 -1.65 7.12 8.89
N THR A 31 -2.43 6.13 9.33
CA THR A 31 -3.19 5.26 8.41
C THR A 31 -4.17 6.05 7.55
N ILE A 32 -4.95 6.95 8.16
CA ILE A 32 -5.96 7.76 7.47
C ILE A 32 -5.29 8.68 6.43
N VAL A 33 -4.27 9.45 6.84
CA VAL A 33 -3.64 10.43 5.93
C VAL A 33 -2.81 9.74 4.84
N LEU A 34 -2.12 8.64 5.16
CA LEU A 34 -1.40 7.83 4.17
C LEU A 34 -2.33 7.28 3.11
N THR A 35 -3.49 6.77 3.53
CA THR A 35 -4.51 6.23 2.63
C THR A 35 -5.14 7.32 1.77
N PHE A 36 -5.42 8.49 2.33
CA PHE A 36 -5.88 9.66 1.59
C PHE A 36 -4.89 10.07 0.51
N LEU A 37 -3.60 10.17 0.85
CA LEU A 37 -2.55 10.51 -0.12
C LEU A 37 -2.46 9.48 -1.24
N ALA A 38 -2.55 8.18 -0.92
CA ALA A 38 -2.58 7.12 -1.91
C ALA A 38 -3.73 7.33 -2.92
N GLY A 39 -4.92 7.72 -2.47
CA GLY A 39 -6.04 8.05 -3.36
C GLY A 39 -5.83 9.35 -4.14
N ALA A 40 -5.27 10.40 -3.52
CA ALA A 40 -5.09 11.72 -4.12
C ALA A 40 -3.99 11.77 -5.20
N GLU A 41 -3.07 10.83 -5.19
CA GLU A 41 -1.96 10.73 -6.17
C GLU A 41 -2.38 10.04 -7.48
N LEU A 42 -3.61 9.57 -7.60
CA LEU A 42 -4.13 9.00 -8.85
C LEU A 42 -4.06 10.04 -9.98
N ASP A 43 -3.44 9.67 -11.11
CA ASP A 43 -3.47 10.52 -12.33
C ASP A 43 -4.78 10.29 -13.10
N PRO A 44 -5.72 11.26 -13.11
CA PRO A 44 -7.00 11.09 -13.79
C PRO A 44 -6.89 10.97 -15.31
N GLN A 45 -5.81 11.49 -15.93
CA GLN A 45 -5.62 11.47 -17.38
C GLN A 45 -5.23 10.08 -17.87
N VAL A 46 -4.30 9.43 -17.14
CA VAL A 46 -3.86 8.06 -17.45
C VAL A 46 -5.01 7.07 -17.27
N PHE A 47 -5.79 7.27 -16.21
CA PHE A 47 -6.98 6.46 -15.97
C PHE A 47 -7.99 6.56 -17.13
N LYS A 48 -8.13 7.72 -17.77
CA LYS A 48 -9.02 7.89 -18.94
C LYS A 48 -8.50 7.21 -20.20
N LEU A 49 -7.19 7.26 -20.47
CA LEU A 49 -6.59 6.76 -21.70
C LEU A 49 -6.48 5.23 -21.76
N LYS A 50 -6.04 4.61 -20.67
CA LYS A 50 -5.78 3.16 -20.59
C LYS A 50 -6.63 2.45 -19.54
N TRP A 51 -7.83 2.95 -19.26
CA TRP A 51 -8.68 2.45 -18.18
C TRP A 51 -9.00 0.95 -18.29
N LYS A 52 -9.19 0.43 -19.52
CA LYS A 52 -9.49 -1.00 -19.73
C LYS A 52 -8.34 -1.88 -19.30
N GLU A 53 -7.12 -1.54 -19.70
CA GLU A 53 -5.91 -2.27 -19.33
C GLU A 53 -5.67 -2.16 -17.82
N ALA A 54 -5.65 -0.94 -17.27
CA ALA A 54 -5.45 -0.70 -15.85
C ALA A 54 -6.52 -1.38 -14.99
N ALA A 55 -7.81 -1.32 -15.40
CA ALA A 55 -8.91 -1.94 -14.67
C ALA A 55 -8.81 -3.47 -14.71
N THR A 56 -8.53 -4.06 -15.86
CA THR A 56 -8.48 -5.52 -15.99
C THR A 56 -7.28 -6.10 -15.26
N VAL A 57 -6.10 -5.46 -15.39
CA VAL A 57 -4.89 -5.84 -14.66
C VAL A 57 -5.09 -5.66 -13.15
N GLY A 58 -5.64 -4.52 -12.72
CA GLY A 58 -5.89 -4.21 -11.30
C GLY A 58 -6.90 -5.16 -10.67
N LEU A 59 -8.03 -5.46 -11.35
CA LEU A 59 -9.02 -6.42 -10.88
C LEU A 59 -8.47 -7.83 -10.81
N ALA A 60 -7.74 -8.29 -11.84
CA ALA A 60 -7.09 -9.59 -11.80
C ALA A 60 -6.06 -9.66 -10.66
N SER A 61 -5.28 -8.58 -10.50
CA SER A 61 -4.32 -8.45 -9.42
C SER A 61 -4.95 -8.48 -8.03
N PHE A 62 -6.20 -8.04 -7.89
CA PHE A 62 -6.96 -8.14 -6.65
C PHE A 62 -7.61 -9.52 -6.49
N LEU A 63 -8.44 -9.95 -7.47
CA LEU A 63 -9.31 -11.11 -7.32
C LEU A 63 -8.57 -12.44 -7.17
N PHE A 64 -7.53 -12.67 -7.98
CA PHE A 64 -6.83 -13.95 -7.96
C PHE A 64 -6.12 -14.22 -6.62
N PRO A 65 -5.31 -13.31 -6.04
CA PRO A 65 -4.74 -13.57 -4.73
C PRO A 65 -5.76 -13.46 -3.61
N PHE A 66 -6.81 -12.64 -3.72
CA PHE A 66 -7.90 -12.58 -2.75
C PHE A 66 -8.56 -13.95 -2.60
N LEU A 67 -9.03 -14.55 -3.69
CA LEU A 67 -9.67 -15.85 -3.65
C LEU A 67 -8.67 -16.99 -3.40
N GLY A 68 -7.51 -16.93 -4.05
CA GLY A 68 -6.49 -17.98 -3.95
C GLY A 68 -5.88 -18.08 -2.55
N CYS A 69 -5.54 -16.95 -1.91
CA CYS A 69 -5.00 -16.98 -0.55
C CYS A 69 -6.09 -17.28 0.50
N ALA A 70 -7.34 -16.83 0.29
CA ALA A 70 -8.45 -17.22 1.15
C ALA A 70 -8.71 -18.73 1.08
N ALA A 71 -8.79 -19.29 -0.12
CA ALA A 71 -8.96 -20.73 -0.31
C ALA A 71 -7.77 -21.54 0.26
N ALA A 72 -6.55 -21.07 0.02
CA ALA A 72 -5.36 -21.71 0.56
C ALA A 72 -5.31 -21.67 2.10
N ALA A 73 -5.69 -20.56 2.72
CA ALA A 73 -5.79 -20.44 4.17
C ALA A 73 -6.83 -21.42 4.74
N HIS A 74 -8.00 -21.50 4.10
CA HIS A 74 -9.09 -22.36 4.58
C HIS A 74 -8.80 -23.84 4.37
N TYR A 75 -8.48 -24.24 3.13
CA TYR A 75 -8.38 -25.66 2.76
C TYR A 75 -7.02 -26.30 3.07
N LEU A 76 -5.93 -25.52 3.06
CA LEU A 76 -4.58 -26.08 3.28
C LEU A 76 -4.03 -25.80 4.68
N LEU A 77 -4.37 -24.65 5.29
CA LEU A 77 -3.94 -24.32 6.65
C LEU A 77 -5.03 -24.57 7.69
N GLY A 78 -6.26 -24.92 7.30
CA GLY A 78 -7.37 -25.21 8.20
C GLY A 78 -7.87 -23.99 8.98
N TRP A 79 -7.66 -22.78 8.45
CA TRP A 79 -8.15 -21.58 9.12
C TRP A 79 -9.67 -21.47 9.01
N GLU A 80 -10.28 -20.89 10.03
CA GLU A 80 -11.71 -20.57 10.00
C GLU A 80 -12.06 -19.63 8.83
N VAL A 81 -13.34 -19.55 8.49
CA VAL A 81 -13.83 -18.81 7.31
C VAL A 81 -13.47 -17.33 7.36
N MET A 82 -13.70 -16.65 8.50
CA MET A 82 -13.41 -15.21 8.63
C MET A 82 -11.91 -14.89 8.61
N PRO A 83 -11.03 -15.58 9.35
CA PRO A 83 -9.58 -15.47 9.20
C PRO A 83 -9.09 -15.72 7.77
N SER A 84 -9.70 -16.67 7.06
CA SER A 84 -9.33 -17.00 5.68
C SER A 84 -9.67 -15.87 4.71
N TRP A 85 -10.86 -15.28 4.82
CA TRP A 85 -11.21 -14.09 4.04
C TRP A 85 -10.29 -12.92 4.32
N LEU A 86 -9.93 -12.73 5.59
CA LEU A 86 -8.97 -11.68 5.96
C LEU A 86 -7.58 -11.92 5.36
N ALA A 87 -7.11 -13.17 5.36
CA ALA A 87 -5.86 -13.54 4.69
C ALA A 87 -5.91 -13.21 3.19
N GLY A 88 -7.04 -13.52 2.54
CA GLY A 88 -7.30 -13.14 1.16
C GLY A 88 -7.19 -11.63 0.93
N VAL A 89 -7.86 -10.82 1.75
CA VAL A 89 -7.80 -9.36 1.69
C VAL A 89 -6.38 -8.85 1.91
N ALA A 90 -5.69 -9.32 2.95
CA ALA A 90 -4.33 -8.89 3.27
C ALA A 90 -3.32 -9.24 2.17
N MET A 91 -3.49 -10.42 1.53
CA MET A 91 -2.59 -10.89 0.48
C MET A 91 -2.93 -10.35 -0.91
N SER A 92 -4.14 -9.87 -1.17
CA SER A 92 -4.54 -9.32 -2.48
C SER A 92 -3.81 -8.01 -2.84
N THR A 93 -3.29 -7.32 -1.87
CA THR A 93 -2.74 -5.97 -1.97
C THR A 93 -1.56 -5.84 -2.93
N THR A 94 -1.44 -4.64 -3.51
CA THR A 94 -0.23 -4.15 -4.19
C THR A 94 0.22 -2.88 -3.50
N SER A 95 1.52 -2.66 -3.34
CA SER A 95 2.03 -1.44 -2.71
C SER A 95 2.32 -0.37 -3.76
N VAL A 96 1.42 0.61 -3.89
CA VAL A 96 1.66 1.80 -4.74
C VAL A 96 2.99 2.47 -4.39
N ALA A 97 3.31 2.61 -3.11
CA ALA A 97 4.53 3.27 -2.66
C ALA A 97 5.81 2.56 -3.15
N VAL A 98 5.84 1.22 -3.07
CA VAL A 98 6.98 0.42 -3.55
C VAL A 98 7.06 0.48 -5.07
N VAL A 99 5.93 0.29 -5.76
CA VAL A 99 5.87 0.35 -7.23
C VAL A 99 6.28 1.73 -7.73
N TYR A 100 5.79 2.81 -7.11
CA TYR A 100 6.13 4.18 -7.47
C TYR A 100 7.62 4.48 -7.25
N ALA A 101 8.20 4.01 -6.15
CA ALA A 101 9.64 4.16 -5.90
C ALA A 101 10.49 3.49 -6.99
N VAL A 102 10.11 2.27 -7.40
CA VAL A 102 10.77 1.56 -8.50
C VAL A 102 10.57 2.29 -9.84
N MET A 103 9.35 2.79 -10.11
CA MET A 103 9.08 3.57 -11.32
C MET A 103 9.90 4.87 -11.38
N LEU A 104 10.11 5.53 -10.23
CA LEU A 104 10.97 6.72 -10.13
C LEU A 104 12.44 6.38 -10.36
N GLU A 105 12.93 5.28 -9.76
CA GLU A 105 14.31 4.85 -9.85
C GLU A 105 14.75 4.60 -11.31
N PHE A 106 13.83 4.01 -12.10
CA PHE A 106 14.12 3.67 -13.51
C PHE A 106 13.51 4.66 -14.52
N GLY A 107 12.96 5.78 -14.07
CA GLY A 107 12.37 6.80 -14.96
C GLY A 107 11.07 6.35 -15.65
N PHE A 108 10.44 5.25 -15.22
CA PHE A 108 9.19 4.77 -15.84
C PHE A 108 7.96 5.56 -15.42
N ASN A 109 8.02 6.35 -14.36
CA ASN A 109 6.90 7.16 -13.84
C ASN A 109 6.35 8.17 -14.85
N VAL A 110 7.14 8.57 -15.86
CA VAL A 110 6.71 9.46 -16.94
C VAL A 110 6.23 8.72 -18.18
N THR A 111 6.45 7.40 -18.27
CA THR A 111 6.04 6.57 -19.41
C THR A 111 4.60 6.09 -19.29
N ASP A 112 3.92 5.83 -20.42
CA ASP A 112 2.58 5.26 -20.41
C ASP A 112 2.53 3.89 -19.74
N TYR A 113 3.59 3.09 -19.87
CA TYR A 113 3.76 1.80 -19.23
C TYR A 113 3.73 1.92 -17.70
N GLY A 114 4.62 2.72 -17.13
CA GLY A 114 4.69 2.88 -15.68
C GLY A 114 3.42 3.49 -15.08
N LYS A 115 2.84 4.48 -15.78
CA LYS A 115 1.57 5.10 -15.38
C LYS A 115 0.41 4.10 -15.39
N THR A 116 0.36 3.18 -16.37
CA THR A 116 -0.66 2.12 -16.42
C THR A 116 -0.54 1.16 -15.25
N ILE A 117 0.69 0.76 -14.88
CA ILE A 117 0.93 -0.09 -13.70
C ILE A 117 0.49 0.63 -12.43
N LEU A 118 0.83 1.90 -12.26
CA LEU A 118 0.38 2.70 -11.11
C LEU A 118 -1.14 2.78 -11.03
N ALA A 119 -1.81 3.02 -12.17
CA ALA A 119 -3.27 3.02 -12.22
C ALA A 119 -3.87 1.66 -11.85
N ALA A 120 -3.26 0.55 -12.27
CA ALA A 120 -3.68 -0.80 -11.86
C ALA A 120 -3.49 -1.04 -10.34
N CYS A 121 -2.41 -0.50 -9.75
CA CYS A 121 -2.19 -0.55 -8.30
C CYS A 121 -3.34 0.13 -7.54
N PHE A 122 -3.79 1.31 -7.99
CA PHE A 122 -4.93 2.01 -7.38
C PHE A 122 -6.22 1.19 -7.42
N ILE A 123 -6.48 0.48 -8.51
CA ILE A 123 -7.65 -0.40 -8.61
C ILE A 123 -7.54 -1.60 -7.67
N THR A 124 -6.35 -2.18 -7.54
CA THR A 124 -6.10 -3.26 -6.58
C THR A 124 -6.34 -2.78 -5.15
N ASP A 125 -5.84 -1.59 -4.80
CA ASP A 125 -6.03 -0.99 -3.48
C ASP A 125 -7.51 -0.70 -3.20
N LEU A 126 -8.22 -0.14 -4.19
CA LEU A 126 -9.67 0.07 -4.08
C LEU A 126 -10.41 -1.25 -3.82
N GLY A 127 -10.09 -2.31 -4.57
CA GLY A 127 -10.66 -3.65 -4.36
C GLY A 127 -10.42 -4.16 -2.94
N THR A 128 -9.21 -4.02 -2.44
CA THR A 128 -8.83 -4.42 -1.08
C THR A 128 -9.61 -3.67 -0.01
N VAL A 129 -9.71 -2.34 -0.14
CA VAL A 129 -10.37 -1.48 0.84
C VAL A 129 -11.89 -1.72 0.83
N VAL A 130 -12.47 -1.90 -0.36
CA VAL A 130 -13.90 -2.24 -0.52
C VAL A 130 -14.20 -3.62 0.08
N ALA A 131 -13.35 -4.62 -0.21
CA ALA A 131 -13.52 -5.96 0.36
C ALA A 131 -13.42 -5.95 1.89
N LEU A 132 -12.44 -5.23 2.45
CA LEU A 132 -12.30 -5.06 3.90
C LEU A 132 -13.58 -4.45 4.51
N GLY A 133 -14.08 -3.37 3.90
CA GLY A 133 -15.27 -2.68 4.38
C GLY A 133 -16.56 -3.50 4.24
N LEU A 134 -16.73 -4.25 3.13
CA LEU A 134 -17.96 -5.01 2.89
C LEU A 134 -18.03 -6.34 3.67
N ILE A 135 -16.88 -7.02 3.82
CA ILE A 135 -16.86 -8.35 4.45
C ILE A 135 -16.89 -8.23 5.98
N PHE A 136 -16.20 -7.23 6.53
CA PHE A 136 -15.96 -7.15 7.97
C PHE A 136 -16.74 -6.03 8.68
N ALA A 137 -17.40 -5.10 7.94
CA ALA A 137 -18.24 -4.09 8.57
C ALA A 137 -19.56 -4.71 9.08
N PRO A 138 -19.95 -4.43 10.31
CA PRO A 138 -21.25 -4.88 10.83
C PRO A 138 -22.38 -4.15 10.08
N PHE A 139 -23.37 -4.89 9.57
CA PHE A 139 -24.56 -4.32 8.94
C PHE A 139 -25.55 -3.82 9.99
N THR A 140 -25.34 -2.58 10.44
CA THR A 140 -26.18 -1.91 11.43
C THR A 140 -26.74 -0.60 10.87
N VAL A 141 -27.71 0.01 11.58
CA VAL A 141 -28.22 1.35 11.25
C VAL A 141 -27.06 2.38 11.24
N LYS A 142 -26.09 2.23 12.14
CA LYS A 142 -24.89 3.08 12.18
C LYS A 142 -24.08 2.97 10.91
N THR A 143 -23.92 1.75 10.37
CA THR A 143 -23.22 1.49 9.10
C THR A 143 -23.97 2.13 7.92
N ALA A 144 -25.31 2.08 7.93
CA ALA A 144 -26.11 2.76 6.90
C ALA A 144 -25.92 4.29 6.96
N ILE A 145 -25.94 4.89 8.15
CA ILE A 145 -25.65 6.33 8.33
C ILE A 145 -24.23 6.67 7.83
N PHE A 146 -23.25 5.87 8.18
CA PHE A 146 -21.87 6.03 7.72
C PHE A 146 -21.75 5.97 6.19
N LEU A 147 -22.42 5.02 5.54
CA LEU A 147 -22.43 4.90 4.07
C LEU A 147 -23.08 6.12 3.41
N VAL A 148 -24.23 6.57 3.93
CA VAL A 148 -24.90 7.78 3.42
C VAL A 148 -24.02 9.01 3.60
N ALA A 149 -23.40 9.18 4.77
CA ALA A 149 -22.46 10.27 5.02
C ALA A 149 -21.22 10.18 4.13
N GLY A 150 -20.71 8.97 3.87
CA GLY A 150 -19.61 8.72 2.95
C GLY A 150 -19.94 9.16 1.51
N ILE A 151 -21.12 8.75 1.01
CA ILE A 151 -21.60 9.19 -0.31
C ILE A 151 -21.79 10.71 -0.35
N ALA A 152 -22.38 11.30 0.69
CA ALA A 152 -22.50 12.75 0.80
C ALA A 152 -21.13 13.44 0.81
N ALA A 153 -20.14 12.90 1.51
CA ALA A 153 -18.77 13.43 1.53
C ALA A 153 -18.11 13.37 0.15
N ILE A 154 -18.26 12.26 -0.59
CA ILE A 154 -17.73 12.10 -1.97
C ILE A 154 -18.25 13.21 -2.88
N VAL A 155 -19.50 13.64 -2.73
CA VAL A 155 -20.12 14.70 -3.55
C VAL A 155 -19.79 16.09 -3.00
N PHE A 156 -19.92 16.28 -1.69
CA PHE A 156 -19.81 17.60 -1.06
C PHE A 156 -18.36 18.07 -0.91
N VAL A 157 -17.41 17.18 -0.53
CA VAL A 157 -16.04 17.59 -0.25
C VAL A 157 -15.34 18.19 -1.47
N PRO A 158 -15.44 17.64 -2.70
CA PRO A 158 -14.84 18.28 -3.88
C PRO A 158 -15.42 19.66 -4.19
N TRP A 159 -16.73 19.83 -4.03
CA TRP A 159 -17.39 21.11 -4.22
C TRP A 159 -16.94 22.14 -3.17
N ALA A 160 -16.93 21.76 -1.90
CA ALA A 160 -16.47 22.62 -0.81
C ALA A 160 -14.98 22.98 -0.95
N THR A 161 -14.13 21.99 -1.30
CA THR A 161 -12.69 22.18 -1.52
C THR A 161 -12.45 23.24 -2.60
N GLN A 162 -13.11 23.15 -3.76
CA GLN A 162 -12.93 24.12 -4.83
C GLN A 162 -13.31 25.54 -4.41
N GLY A 163 -14.44 25.71 -3.70
CA GLY A 163 -14.90 27.00 -3.20
C GLY A 163 -13.99 27.60 -2.13
N LEU A 164 -13.63 26.79 -1.15
CA LEU A 164 -12.82 27.22 -0.01
C LEU A 164 -11.36 27.50 -0.40
N PHE A 165 -10.77 26.68 -1.26
CA PHE A 165 -9.38 26.86 -1.71
C PHE A 165 -9.23 28.11 -2.58
N LYS A 166 -10.24 28.43 -3.43
CA LYS A 166 -10.24 29.69 -4.18
C LYS A 166 -10.30 30.92 -3.27
N ARG A 167 -11.03 30.83 -2.14
CA ARG A 167 -11.25 31.98 -1.25
C ARG A 167 -10.17 32.14 -0.18
N TYR A 168 -9.63 31.06 0.33
CA TYR A 168 -8.73 31.04 1.50
C TYR A 168 -7.38 30.41 1.22
N GLY A 169 -7.16 29.86 0.02
CA GLY A 169 -5.94 29.18 -0.36
C GLY A 169 -4.71 30.08 -0.42
N GLY A 170 -3.54 29.45 -0.29
CA GLY A 170 -2.24 30.14 -0.35
C GLY A 170 -1.92 31.03 0.84
N ARG A 171 -2.71 30.96 1.92
CA ARG A 171 -2.44 31.73 3.15
C ARG A 171 -1.49 30.98 4.08
N PRO A 172 -0.64 31.70 4.83
CA PRO A 172 0.28 31.09 5.81
C PRO A 172 -0.43 30.25 6.89
N THR A 173 -1.75 30.38 7.02
CA THR A 173 -2.56 29.65 8.01
C THR A 173 -2.78 28.17 7.64
N GLU A 174 -2.32 27.71 6.47
CA GLU A 174 -2.47 26.31 5.99
C GLU A 174 -3.94 25.83 6.08
N PHE A 175 -4.86 26.69 5.64
CA PHE A 175 -6.30 26.41 5.72
C PHE A 175 -6.69 25.15 4.97
N GLU A 176 -6.07 24.90 3.80
CA GLU A 176 -6.32 23.74 2.95
C GLU A 176 -6.01 22.43 3.70
N ALA A 177 -4.84 22.34 4.31
CA ALA A 177 -4.44 21.16 5.06
C ALA A 177 -5.37 20.92 6.26
N LYS A 178 -5.74 22.00 6.98
CA LYS A 178 -6.67 21.90 8.12
C LYS A 178 -8.06 21.45 7.71
N PHE A 179 -8.58 21.96 6.59
CA PHE A 179 -9.87 21.55 6.06
C PHE A 179 -9.86 20.06 5.66
N LEU A 180 -8.83 19.61 4.95
CA LEU A 180 -8.69 18.20 4.59
C LEU A 180 -8.61 17.29 5.83
N LEU A 181 -7.78 17.66 6.81
CA LEU A 181 -7.67 16.92 8.06
C LEU A 181 -9.01 16.87 8.81
N LEU A 182 -9.77 17.97 8.84
CA LEU A 182 -11.10 17.99 9.44
C LEU A 182 -12.05 17.00 8.75
N CYS A 183 -12.07 16.97 7.42
CA CYS A 183 -12.90 16.03 6.65
C CYS A 183 -12.47 14.58 6.93
N LEU A 184 -11.17 14.30 6.90
CA LEU A 184 -10.63 12.96 7.10
C LEU A 184 -10.86 12.46 8.54
N LEU A 185 -10.60 13.30 9.54
CA LEU A 185 -10.83 12.95 10.95
C LEU A 185 -12.32 12.82 11.27
N GLY A 186 -13.16 13.70 10.70
CA GLY A 186 -14.60 13.62 10.85
C GLY A 186 -15.17 12.32 10.28
N MET A 187 -14.76 11.95 9.09
CA MET A 187 -15.16 10.66 8.48
C MET A 187 -14.55 9.47 9.20
N GLY A 188 -13.30 9.59 9.69
CA GLY A 188 -12.66 8.57 10.51
C GLY A 188 -13.38 8.32 11.83
N ALA A 189 -13.79 9.39 12.52
CA ALA A 189 -14.57 9.30 13.75
C ALA A 189 -15.95 8.65 13.50
N LEU A 190 -16.60 9.03 12.39
CA LEU A 190 -17.88 8.43 12.00
C LEU A 190 -17.73 6.94 11.63
N ALA A 191 -16.65 6.57 10.95
CA ALA A 191 -16.34 5.16 10.65
C ALA A 191 -16.17 4.35 11.94
N THR A 192 -15.35 4.83 12.87
CA THR A 192 -15.13 4.19 14.17
C THR A 192 -16.43 4.05 14.96
N TRP A 193 -17.26 5.10 14.99
CA TRP A 193 -18.58 5.04 15.63
C TRP A 193 -19.52 3.99 15.01
N ALA A 194 -19.40 3.79 13.69
CA ALA A 194 -20.17 2.78 12.96
C ALA A 194 -19.58 1.36 13.07
N GLY A 195 -18.45 1.17 13.76
CA GLY A 195 -17.73 -0.10 13.81
C GLY A 195 -17.10 -0.47 12.47
N SER A 196 -16.79 0.53 11.65
CA SER A 196 -16.17 0.37 10.33
C SER A 196 -14.79 0.99 10.30
N GLU A 197 -14.02 0.71 9.24
CA GLU A 197 -12.66 1.23 9.08
C GLU A 197 -12.63 2.61 8.41
N ALA A 198 -11.78 3.50 8.94
CA ALA A 198 -11.59 4.84 8.41
C ALA A 198 -10.83 4.88 7.07
N VAL A 199 -10.23 3.77 6.68
CA VAL A 199 -9.41 3.63 5.46
C VAL A 199 -10.23 3.84 4.20
N LEU A 200 -11.43 3.24 4.13
CA LEU A 200 -12.30 3.36 2.96
C LEU A 200 -12.68 4.81 2.63
N PRO A 201 -13.29 5.59 3.55
CA PRO A 201 -13.64 6.96 3.24
C PRO A 201 -12.42 7.84 2.97
N ALA A 202 -11.31 7.63 3.66
CA ALA A 202 -10.08 8.38 3.40
C ALA A 202 -9.57 8.16 1.98
N TYR A 203 -9.54 6.90 1.51
CA TYR A 203 -9.14 6.57 0.16
C TYR A 203 -10.07 7.18 -0.90
N LEU A 204 -11.38 7.04 -0.72
CA LEU A 204 -12.37 7.58 -1.65
C LEU A 204 -12.33 9.11 -1.73
N ILE A 205 -12.18 9.81 -0.59
CA ILE A 205 -12.00 11.26 -0.55
C ILE A 205 -10.72 11.65 -1.31
N GLY A 206 -9.62 10.92 -1.11
CA GLY A 206 -8.38 11.11 -1.86
C GLY A 206 -8.62 11.00 -3.37
N MET A 207 -9.27 9.92 -3.82
CA MET A 207 -9.56 9.69 -5.25
C MET A 207 -10.40 10.82 -5.88
N VAL A 208 -11.46 11.27 -5.22
CA VAL A 208 -12.33 12.34 -5.78
C VAL A 208 -11.64 13.69 -5.77
N LEU A 209 -10.66 13.90 -4.90
CA LEU A 209 -9.84 15.10 -4.84
C LEU A 209 -8.55 15.03 -5.69
N ALA A 210 -8.26 13.90 -6.34
CA ALA A 210 -7.07 13.73 -7.17
C ALA A 210 -6.96 14.80 -8.27
N GLY A 211 -8.09 15.22 -8.84
CA GLY A 211 -8.16 16.28 -9.84
C GLY A 211 -7.94 17.71 -9.31
N THR A 212 -8.02 17.93 -8.00
CA THR A 212 -7.88 19.23 -7.33
C THR A 212 -6.68 19.28 -6.41
N VAL A 213 -6.72 18.53 -5.32
CA VAL A 213 -5.63 18.44 -4.32
C VAL A 213 -4.39 17.78 -4.92
N GLY A 214 -4.56 16.72 -5.70
CA GLY A 214 -3.43 16.03 -6.36
C GLY A 214 -2.64 16.91 -7.32
N LYS A 215 -3.27 17.94 -7.89
CA LYS A 215 -2.61 18.93 -8.76
C LYS A 215 -1.88 20.03 -7.98
N ASP A 216 -2.22 20.24 -6.72
CA ASP A 216 -1.49 21.16 -5.85
C ASP A 216 -0.26 20.47 -5.25
N HIS A 217 0.81 20.46 -6.03
CA HIS A 217 2.06 19.82 -5.64
C HIS A 217 2.66 20.38 -4.33
N ALA A 218 2.37 21.63 -3.98
CA ALA A 218 2.85 22.23 -2.72
C ALA A 218 2.10 21.63 -1.53
N LEU A 219 0.78 21.57 -1.60
CA LEU A 219 -0.08 20.98 -0.57
C LEU A 219 0.21 19.48 -0.39
N VAL A 220 0.27 18.72 -1.49
CA VAL A 220 0.61 17.29 -1.45
C VAL A 220 1.98 17.06 -0.82
N ARG A 221 2.99 17.87 -1.18
CA ARG A 221 4.34 17.79 -0.59
C ARG A 221 4.31 18.02 0.92
N ARG A 222 3.56 19.01 1.41
CA ARG A 222 3.43 19.30 2.86
C ARG A 222 2.76 18.15 3.60
N LEU A 223 1.63 17.66 3.08
CA LEU A 223 0.94 16.49 3.66
C LEU A 223 1.84 15.26 3.63
N ARG A 224 2.56 15.02 2.54
CA ARG A 224 3.51 13.92 2.41
C ARG A 224 4.64 14.03 3.42
N THR A 225 5.23 15.21 3.61
CA THR A 225 6.30 15.43 4.58
C THR A 225 5.83 15.11 6.00
N LEU A 226 4.65 15.58 6.40
CA LEU A 226 4.05 15.26 7.69
C LEU A 226 3.76 13.76 7.82
N THR A 227 3.17 13.17 6.78
CA THR A 227 2.77 11.76 6.81
C THR A 227 3.97 10.84 6.86
N PHE A 228 4.91 10.95 5.92
CA PHE A 228 6.06 10.05 5.85
C PHE A 228 7.12 10.36 6.90
N GLY A 229 7.30 11.65 7.27
CA GLY A 229 8.31 12.06 8.26
C GLY A 229 7.90 11.81 9.70
N LEU A 230 6.60 11.88 10.00
CA LEU A 230 6.11 11.74 11.38
C LEU A 230 5.14 10.57 11.56
N LEU A 231 4.04 10.55 10.82
CA LEU A 231 2.92 9.64 11.10
C LEU A 231 3.20 8.19 10.68
N THR A 232 3.76 8.00 9.49
CA THR A 232 4.06 6.66 8.94
C THR A 232 5.03 5.84 9.82
N PRO A 233 6.11 6.42 10.40
CA PRO A 233 6.94 5.70 11.35
C PRO A 233 6.14 5.14 12.54
N PHE A 234 5.25 5.93 13.16
CA PHE A 234 4.41 5.44 14.29
C PHE A 234 3.51 4.29 13.86
N TYR A 235 2.91 4.38 12.67
CA TYR A 235 2.11 3.31 12.13
C TYR A 235 2.91 2.01 11.97
N PHE A 236 4.07 2.05 11.31
CA PHE A 236 4.87 0.85 11.07
C PHE A 236 5.56 0.31 12.33
N ILE A 237 5.97 1.18 13.26
CA ILE A 237 6.52 0.75 14.55
C ILE A 237 5.44 0.01 15.33
N ARG A 238 4.23 0.56 15.42
CA ARG A 238 3.12 -0.08 16.11
C ARG A 238 2.70 -1.39 15.44
N ALA A 239 2.52 -1.40 14.12
CA ALA A 239 2.21 -2.63 13.39
C ALA A 239 3.29 -3.70 13.57
N GLY A 240 4.58 -3.30 13.50
CA GLY A 240 5.71 -4.20 13.72
C GLY A 240 5.83 -4.73 15.16
N SER A 241 5.39 -3.96 16.16
CA SER A 241 5.45 -4.40 17.56
C SER A 241 4.51 -5.56 17.89
N PHE A 242 3.46 -5.77 17.10
CA PHE A 242 2.58 -6.93 17.27
C PHE A 242 3.11 -8.21 16.60
N VAL A 243 4.13 -8.10 15.74
CA VAL A 243 4.73 -9.27 15.08
C VAL A 243 5.48 -10.11 16.12
N SER A 244 5.07 -11.34 16.32
CA SER A 244 5.73 -12.29 17.22
C SER A 244 6.85 -13.01 16.49
N ILE A 245 8.11 -12.67 16.81
CA ILE A 245 9.28 -13.33 16.25
C ILE A 245 9.37 -14.79 16.66
N PRO A 246 9.11 -15.15 17.94
CA PRO A 246 9.05 -16.57 18.32
C PRO A 246 8.01 -17.35 17.50
N ALA A 247 6.84 -16.78 17.22
CA ALA A 247 5.84 -17.43 16.38
C ALA A 247 6.30 -17.61 14.93
N LEU A 248 7.04 -16.65 14.36
CA LEU A 248 7.62 -16.76 13.02
C LEU A 248 8.72 -17.83 12.94
N ILE A 249 9.54 -17.93 13.99
CA ILE A 249 10.61 -18.97 14.08
C ILE A 249 9.98 -20.35 14.26
N ALA A 250 8.92 -20.45 15.06
CA ALA A 250 8.23 -21.72 15.31
C ALA A 250 7.43 -22.23 14.09
N ALA A 251 6.90 -21.30 13.25
CA ALA A 251 6.09 -21.63 12.08
C ALA A 251 6.50 -20.84 10.83
N PRO A 252 7.73 -20.94 10.33
CA PRO A 252 8.19 -20.23 9.15
C PRO A 252 7.43 -20.67 7.88
N ALA A 253 6.87 -21.89 7.90
CA ALA A 253 6.11 -22.44 6.79
C ALA A 253 4.90 -21.59 6.41
N ALA A 254 4.17 -21.02 7.37
CA ALA A 254 3.00 -20.19 7.09
C ALA A 254 3.38 -18.89 6.35
N PHE A 255 4.47 -18.24 6.74
CA PHE A 255 5.02 -17.08 6.05
C PHE A 255 5.40 -17.39 4.59
N VAL A 256 6.23 -18.43 4.39
CA VAL A 256 6.70 -18.85 3.06
C VAL A 256 5.51 -19.31 2.21
N PHE A 257 4.58 -20.04 2.80
CA PHE A 257 3.36 -20.48 2.14
C PHE A 257 2.55 -19.31 1.58
N PHE A 258 2.20 -18.32 2.40
CA PHE A 258 1.44 -17.16 1.91
C PHE A 258 2.19 -16.34 0.87
N LEU A 259 3.50 -16.20 1.00
CA LEU A 259 4.31 -15.52 0.01
C LEU A 259 4.27 -16.24 -1.35
N ILE A 260 4.45 -17.57 -1.35
CA ILE A 260 4.40 -18.38 -2.57
C ILE A 260 3.00 -18.34 -3.19
N VAL A 261 1.94 -18.56 -2.40
CA VAL A 261 0.56 -18.55 -2.89
C VAL A 261 0.20 -17.18 -3.47
N LYS A 262 0.59 -16.09 -2.80
CA LYS A 262 0.38 -14.73 -3.29
C LYS A 262 1.04 -14.53 -4.67
N VAL A 263 2.33 -14.83 -4.79
CA VAL A 263 3.06 -14.65 -6.05
C VAL A 263 2.50 -15.57 -7.15
N ALA A 264 2.23 -16.83 -6.83
CA ALA A 264 1.66 -17.79 -7.79
C ALA A 264 0.29 -17.34 -8.32
N THR A 265 -0.60 -16.90 -7.43
CA THR A 265 -1.94 -16.41 -7.83
C THR A 265 -1.85 -15.11 -8.63
N LYS A 266 -0.90 -14.22 -8.33
CA LYS A 266 -0.63 -13.04 -9.17
C LYS A 266 -0.10 -13.44 -10.55
N ILE A 267 0.78 -14.43 -10.63
CA ILE A 267 1.26 -14.94 -11.91
C ILE A 267 0.10 -15.51 -12.73
N VAL A 268 -0.76 -16.32 -12.12
CA VAL A 268 -1.92 -16.91 -12.80
C VAL A 268 -2.93 -15.84 -13.24
N GLY A 269 -3.12 -14.78 -12.45
CA GLY A 269 -4.10 -13.74 -12.76
C GLY A 269 -3.55 -12.64 -13.66
N VAL A 270 -2.43 -12.03 -13.28
CA VAL A 270 -1.92 -10.80 -13.92
C VAL A 270 -1.18 -11.09 -15.22
N TYR A 271 -0.31 -12.13 -15.24
CA TYR A 271 0.51 -12.40 -16.41
C TYR A 271 -0.31 -12.69 -17.69
N PRO A 272 -1.36 -13.55 -17.68
CA PRO A 272 -2.18 -13.76 -18.87
C PRO A 272 -2.90 -12.48 -19.31
N VAL A 273 -3.39 -11.68 -18.35
CA VAL A 273 -4.10 -10.44 -18.65
C VAL A 273 -3.17 -9.44 -19.35
N THR A 274 -1.96 -9.24 -18.85
CA THR A 274 -0.97 -8.36 -19.51
C THR A 274 -0.61 -8.87 -20.91
N LYS A 275 -0.54 -10.19 -21.10
CA LYS A 275 -0.32 -10.80 -22.43
C LYS A 275 -1.48 -10.53 -23.39
N LEU A 276 -2.73 -10.53 -22.93
CA LEU A 276 -3.89 -10.20 -23.75
C LEU A 276 -3.86 -8.75 -24.26
N PHE A 277 -3.23 -7.84 -23.54
CA PHE A 277 -2.99 -6.45 -23.99
C PHE A 277 -1.72 -6.29 -24.85
N GLY A 278 -1.06 -7.37 -25.23
CA GLY A 278 0.05 -7.40 -26.18
C GLY A 278 1.42 -7.12 -25.55
N SER A 279 1.55 -7.13 -24.22
CA SER A 279 2.83 -6.90 -23.56
C SER A 279 3.84 -8.01 -23.90
N PRO A 280 5.12 -7.69 -24.19
CA PRO A 280 6.21 -8.67 -24.30
C PRO A 280 6.36 -9.50 -23.02
N ASN A 281 6.96 -10.69 -23.11
CA ASN A 281 7.08 -11.59 -21.96
C ASN A 281 7.79 -10.96 -20.76
N ASN A 282 8.86 -10.22 -21.00
CA ASN A 282 9.62 -9.56 -19.94
C ASN A 282 8.80 -8.47 -19.25
N GLU A 283 8.09 -7.62 -20.01
CA GLU A 283 7.22 -6.59 -19.46
C GLU A 283 6.04 -7.20 -18.69
N ALA A 284 5.42 -8.24 -19.23
CA ALA A 284 4.32 -8.94 -18.59
C ALA A 284 4.75 -9.55 -17.24
N MET A 285 5.93 -10.19 -17.18
CA MET A 285 6.45 -10.75 -15.94
C MET A 285 6.90 -9.65 -14.96
N TYR A 286 7.54 -8.60 -15.46
CA TYR A 286 7.93 -7.43 -14.64
C TYR A 286 6.71 -6.79 -13.98
N THR A 287 5.66 -6.50 -14.77
CA THR A 287 4.39 -6.00 -14.26
C THR A 287 3.80 -6.93 -13.21
N THR A 288 3.75 -8.24 -13.48
CA THR A 288 3.20 -9.25 -12.57
C THR A 288 3.94 -9.27 -11.23
N LEU A 289 5.25 -9.22 -11.25
CA LEU A 289 6.08 -9.22 -10.03
C LEU A 289 5.94 -7.92 -9.25
N LEU A 290 5.88 -6.77 -9.93
CA LEU A 290 5.61 -5.49 -9.25
C LEU A 290 4.19 -5.44 -8.66
N MET A 291 3.19 -5.98 -9.38
CA MET A 291 1.83 -6.12 -8.85
C MET A 291 1.74 -7.14 -7.70
N SER A 292 2.76 -7.98 -7.49
CA SER A 292 2.82 -8.91 -6.37
C SER A 292 3.34 -8.26 -5.06
N THR A 293 3.83 -7.02 -5.13
CA THR A 293 4.27 -6.30 -3.94
C THR A 293 3.10 -6.01 -3.01
N GLY A 294 3.34 -6.01 -1.72
CA GLY A 294 2.33 -5.61 -0.74
C GLY A 294 3.03 -5.00 0.47
N LEU A 295 2.48 -3.94 1.04
CA LEU A 295 3.01 -3.35 2.27
C LEU A 295 1.88 -2.68 3.07
N THR A 296 1.37 -1.53 2.61
CA THR A 296 0.50 -0.65 3.38
C THR A 296 -0.84 -1.31 3.70
N PHE A 297 -1.65 -1.61 2.68
CA PHE A 297 -3.00 -2.15 2.89
C PHE A 297 -3.00 -3.59 3.43
N GLY A 298 -1.99 -4.39 3.11
CA GLY A 298 -1.85 -5.72 3.69
C GLY A 298 -1.59 -5.67 5.20
N THR A 299 -0.76 -4.74 5.65
CA THR A 299 -0.50 -4.51 7.07
C THR A 299 -1.72 -3.91 7.78
N ILE A 300 -2.42 -2.96 7.12
CA ILE A 300 -3.66 -2.35 7.65
C ILE A 300 -4.72 -3.43 7.86
N SER A 301 -4.99 -4.26 6.85
CA SER A 301 -5.99 -5.33 6.93
C SER A 301 -5.64 -6.37 7.99
N SER A 302 -4.36 -6.75 8.09
CA SER A 302 -3.92 -7.68 9.13
C SER A 302 -4.07 -7.09 10.53
N LEU A 303 -3.71 -5.82 10.73
CA LEU A 303 -3.86 -5.14 12.02
C LEU A 303 -5.34 -4.96 12.40
N PHE A 304 -6.19 -4.67 11.44
CA PHE A 304 -7.64 -4.67 11.63
C PHE A 304 -8.11 -6.02 12.18
N GLY A 305 -7.73 -7.12 11.51
CA GLY A 305 -8.12 -8.46 11.95
C GLY A 305 -7.65 -8.81 13.35
N LEU A 306 -6.43 -8.43 13.71
CA LEU A 306 -5.91 -8.64 15.06
C LEU A 306 -6.67 -7.79 16.11
N SER A 307 -6.93 -6.51 15.80
CA SER A 307 -7.58 -5.59 16.74
C SER A 307 -9.05 -5.93 16.96
N HIS A 308 -9.71 -6.59 16.01
CA HIS A 308 -11.11 -7.06 16.12
C HIS A 308 -11.22 -8.53 16.53
N GLY A 309 -10.11 -9.20 16.87
CA GLY A 309 -10.11 -10.59 17.30
C GLY A 309 -10.49 -11.59 16.21
N ILE A 310 -10.40 -11.22 14.92
CA ILE A 310 -10.67 -12.09 13.78
C ILE A 310 -9.52 -13.09 13.60
N ILE A 311 -8.27 -12.64 13.80
CA ILE A 311 -7.06 -13.45 13.73
C ILE A 311 -6.27 -13.36 15.03
N ASP A 312 -5.53 -14.41 15.34
CA ASP A 312 -4.62 -14.45 16.47
C ASP A 312 -3.24 -13.83 16.14
N LYS A 313 -2.36 -13.72 17.16
CA LYS A 313 -1.01 -13.14 17.00
C LYS A 313 -0.11 -13.96 16.07
N SER A 314 -0.30 -15.27 15.99
CA SER A 314 0.49 -16.16 15.11
C SER A 314 0.09 -15.93 13.66
N GLN A 315 -1.21 -15.95 13.38
CA GLN A 315 -1.79 -15.65 12.07
C GLN A 315 -1.40 -14.23 11.59
N TYR A 316 -1.53 -13.24 12.47
CA TYR A 316 -1.09 -11.87 12.21
C TYR A 316 0.39 -11.81 11.83
N SER A 317 1.25 -12.47 12.61
CA SER A 317 2.70 -12.46 12.38
C SER A 317 3.05 -13.08 11.03
N ALA A 318 2.41 -14.19 10.66
CA ALA A 318 2.61 -14.84 9.37
C ALA A 318 2.15 -13.94 8.20
N LEU A 319 0.97 -13.33 8.31
CA LEU A 319 0.44 -12.44 7.27
C LEU A 319 1.31 -11.20 7.09
N VAL A 320 1.67 -10.50 8.18
CA VAL A 320 2.49 -9.28 8.08
C VAL A 320 3.89 -9.59 7.56
N ALA A 321 4.49 -10.71 7.98
CA ALA A 321 5.78 -11.14 7.43
C ALA A 321 5.68 -11.43 5.93
N ALA A 322 4.61 -12.12 5.47
CA ALA A 322 4.39 -12.39 4.05
C ALA A 322 4.16 -11.10 3.25
N VAL A 323 3.42 -10.14 3.81
CA VAL A 323 3.22 -8.81 3.23
C VAL A 323 4.57 -8.09 3.05
N ILE A 324 5.39 -8.02 4.10
CA ILE A 324 6.72 -7.39 4.06
C ILE A 324 7.65 -8.13 3.08
N GLY A 325 7.68 -9.45 3.14
CA GLY A 325 8.45 -10.29 2.22
C GLY A 325 8.06 -10.06 0.77
N SER A 326 6.76 -9.88 0.51
CA SER A 326 6.25 -9.60 -0.84
C SER A 326 6.60 -8.20 -1.36
N ALA A 327 6.89 -7.24 -0.49
CA ALA A 327 7.38 -5.92 -0.91
C ALA A 327 8.84 -5.99 -1.45
N VAL A 328 9.64 -6.91 -0.94
CA VAL A 328 11.08 -6.98 -1.26
C VAL A 328 11.38 -8.05 -2.30
N ILE A 329 10.96 -9.30 -2.04
CA ILE A 329 11.39 -10.46 -2.84
C ILE A 329 10.95 -10.36 -4.31
N PRO A 330 9.66 -10.13 -4.64
CA PRO A 330 9.25 -9.99 -6.03
C PRO A 330 9.88 -8.78 -6.73
N THR A 331 10.09 -7.67 -6.00
CA THR A 331 10.71 -6.46 -6.55
C THR A 331 12.16 -6.71 -6.95
N VAL A 332 12.94 -7.38 -6.09
CA VAL A 332 14.33 -7.73 -6.39
C VAL A 332 14.39 -8.67 -7.61
N ILE A 333 13.52 -9.68 -7.66
CA ILE A 333 13.45 -10.61 -8.81
C ILE A 333 13.07 -9.86 -10.09
N ALA A 334 12.07 -8.97 -10.02
CA ALA A 334 11.62 -8.16 -11.16
C ALA A 334 12.79 -7.34 -11.73
N ASN A 335 13.45 -6.57 -10.87
CA ASN A 335 14.53 -5.67 -11.28
C ASN A 335 15.78 -6.45 -11.77
N ALA A 336 16.09 -7.61 -11.19
CA ALA A 336 17.25 -8.39 -11.56
C ALA A 336 17.07 -9.14 -12.89
N LEU A 337 15.88 -9.74 -13.13
CA LEU A 337 15.68 -10.69 -14.22
C LEU A 337 14.78 -10.17 -15.36
N TYR A 338 13.84 -9.27 -15.07
CA TYR A 338 12.79 -8.91 -16.01
C TYR A 338 12.71 -7.42 -16.35
N LEU A 339 13.67 -6.60 -15.89
CA LEU A 339 13.68 -5.16 -16.11
C LEU A 339 13.56 -4.84 -17.63
N PRO A 340 12.53 -4.08 -18.08
CA PRO A 340 12.34 -3.75 -19.49
C PRO A 340 13.32 -2.66 -19.95
N ARG A 341 14.58 -3.04 -20.16
CA ARG A 341 15.71 -2.12 -20.47
C ARG A 341 15.47 -1.23 -21.69
N HIS A 342 14.65 -1.67 -22.62
CA HIS A 342 14.32 -0.90 -23.83
C HIS A 342 13.42 0.32 -23.55
N LEU A 343 12.73 0.35 -22.40
CA LEU A 343 11.89 1.47 -21.97
C LEU A 343 12.66 2.49 -21.10
N LEU A 344 13.90 2.18 -20.72
CA LEU A 344 14.72 3.09 -19.91
C LEU A 344 15.09 4.36 -20.69
N PRO A 345 15.17 5.53 -20.02
CA PRO A 345 15.73 6.75 -20.60
C PRO A 345 17.16 6.51 -21.14
N GLN A 346 17.56 7.22 -22.20
CA GLN A 346 18.87 7.00 -22.85
C GLN A 346 20.05 7.19 -21.89
N THR A 347 19.98 8.17 -20.99
CA THR A 347 20.99 8.43 -19.96
C THR A 347 21.21 7.24 -19.02
N GLU A 348 20.14 6.57 -18.59
CA GLU A 348 20.26 5.41 -17.70
C GLU A 348 20.73 4.14 -18.42
N ARG A 349 20.44 4.02 -19.73
CA ARG A 349 20.97 2.92 -20.55
C ARG A 349 22.49 2.99 -20.64
N GLU A 350 23.05 4.19 -20.82
CA GLU A 350 24.50 4.44 -20.90
C GLU A 350 25.18 4.19 -19.56
N ASP A 351 24.60 4.64 -18.45
CA ASP A 351 25.12 4.40 -17.09
C ASP A 351 25.13 2.91 -16.71
N MET A 352 24.10 2.16 -17.08
CA MET A 352 24.06 0.72 -16.82
C MET A 352 25.04 -0.06 -17.72
N ALA A 353 25.20 0.35 -18.97
CA ALA A 353 26.19 -0.23 -19.87
C ALA A 353 27.62 0.02 -19.36
N GLY A 354 27.89 1.23 -18.84
CA GLY A 354 29.14 1.58 -18.21
C GLY A 354 29.46 0.78 -16.94
N ARG A 355 28.45 0.54 -16.10
CA ARG A 355 28.61 -0.31 -14.88
C ARG A 355 28.86 -1.78 -15.19
N GLN A 356 28.31 -2.31 -16.29
CA GLN A 356 28.57 -3.69 -16.72
C GLN A 356 29.97 -3.87 -17.36
N GLN A 357 30.58 -2.81 -17.87
CA GLN A 357 31.93 -2.82 -18.47
C GLN A 357 33.03 -2.46 -17.48
N ALA A 358 32.69 -1.96 -16.29
CA ALA A 358 33.72 -1.70 -15.27
C ALA A 358 34.24 -3.02 -14.70
N PRO A 359 35.55 -3.32 -14.87
CA PRO A 359 36.12 -4.52 -14.28
C PRO A 359 36.03 -4.45 -12.76
N VAL A 360 35.72 -5.61 -12.14
CA VAL A 360 35.66 -5.81 -10.68
C VAL A 360 37.09 -5.67 -10.08
N THR A 361 37.70 -4.55 -10.25
CA THR A 361 39.02 -4.28 -9.68
C THR A 361 39.14 -2.82 -9.28
N LYS A 362 39.18 -2.66 -7.97
CA LYS A 362 39.64 -1.56 -7.12
C LYS A 362 38.56 -0.99 -6.21
N LEU A 363 38.43 -1.64 -5.05
CA LEU A 363 38.15 -0.92 -3.82
C LEU A 363 39.19 0.16 -3.63
N PRO A 364 38.88 1.45 -3.53
CA PRO A 364 39.83 2.46 -3.11
C PRO A 364 40.16 2.18 -1.64
N HIS A 365 41.44 1.98 -1.38
CA HIS A 365 42.00 1.95 -0.06
C HIS A 365 41.72 3.27 0.66
N LEU A 366 40.66 3.28 1.52
CA LEU A 366 40.49 4.26 2.58
C LEU A 366 41.30 3.77 3.79
N VAL A 367 42.62 3.96 3.72
CA VAL A 367 43.50 3.96 4.90
C VAL A 367 44.53 5.06 4.71
N ARG A 368 44.62 5.89 5.76
CA ARG A 368 45.62 6.92 6.09
C ARG A 368 45.30 8.36 5.71
N ARG A 369 44.81 9.09 6.72
CA ARG A 369 45.59 10.19 7.32
C ARG A 369 45.08 10.43 8.74
N ALA A 370 45.77 9.79 9.70
CA ALA A 370 46.01 10.39 11.00
C ALA A 370 47.38 11.06 10.89
N GLU A 371 47.39 12.36 10.97
CA GLU A 371 48.42 13.23 11.56
C GLU A 371 47.85 14.62 11.64
#